data_4d44dc53d4e85dd274fcaf38352f5568
#
_entry.id   4d44dc53d4e85dd274fcaf38352f5568
#
_cell.length_a   1.000
_cell.length_b   1.000
_cell.length_c   1.000
_cell.angle_alpha   90.00
_cell.angle_beta   90.00
_cell.angle_gamma   90.00
#
_symmetry.space_group_name_H-M   'P 1'
#
loop_
_entity.id
_entity.type
_entity.pdbx_description
1 polymer ?
#
loop_
_entity_poly.entity_id
_entity_poly.type
_entity_poly.pdbx_seq_one_letter_code
_entity_poly.pdbx_strand_id
1 'polypeptide(L)'
;MSFVSRLLGRFWRLPAPLTRDIATEPLRIPMRNGLELLADRYYSRRDLSQPTVLIRSCYGRGTIFRLFAILFAERGMQVVVQSCRGTDGSQGIFRPFFDEQDDGADTVEWIERQPWFTGDLALWGMSYLGNAAWAVANSRVRDRVKAIGLHVTLTNFRDRTYAFGGFTLMSCIGWTAIMLGVLRTSGMSPLAALISARKTRSLAQRASEAIPLRTAARVLAPESVSWWQDWMDHAEPNDPWWDTVDYGQSAETIPPTVMVAGWYDIFLPWQLRDFMTTQRARRDVRIIIGPWTHKALSGTVESIRQSVTLFQGRFGIGPQSSGQAASPPRVRLFLMGGNEWREYPSWPIPNSVHRTYYFQADGGLASSAPSSESQSAFDYDPSRPTPSFHGATLEGRSGSGDMAELERRSDVRIFSSELLAADLDVIGPVSGEIFLRSSTEYTDLYLCLCDVSPSSRSTNVCDGYTRLRPEMPVGKAIPEGGFLRKVHVEFWPTAYRFRRGHRIRAIVASGAHPRYARNPGSGEPLGDACTMVIAHQEILHGPEHPSALLFPVQES
;
A
#
# COMPACT_ATOMS: atom_id res chain seq x y z
N MET A 1 -8.00 -25.44 18.40
CA MET A 1 -8.31 -24.34 17.47
C MET A 1 -9.76 -23.87 17.55
N SER A 2 -10.76 -24.74 17.67
CA SER A 2 -12.19 -24.34 17.73
C SER A 2 -12.57 -23.39 18.89
N PHE A 3 -11.85 -23.37 19.99
CA PHE A 3 -12.09 -22.41 21.08
C PHE A 3 -11.55 -21.01 20.72
N VAL A 4 -10.35 -20.93 20.14
CA VAL A 4 -9.71 -19.68 19.73
C VAL A 4 -10.50 -18.99 18.61
N SER A 5 -10.91 -19.75 17.57
CA SER A 5 -11.71 -19.19 16.46
C SER A 5 -13.07 -18.66 16.94
N ARG A 6 -13.71 -19.32 17.93
CA ARG A 6 -14.97 -18.86 18.55
C ARG A 6 -14.79 -17.52 19.28
N LEU A 7 -13.77 -17.44 20.15
CA LEU A 7 -13.50 -16.23 20.92
C LEU A 7 -13.19 -15.05 19.99
N LEU A 8 -12.31 -15.29 19.01
CA LEU A 8 -11.95 -14.28 18.02
C LEU A 8 -13.13 -13.91 17.13
N GLY A 9 -13.89 -14.86 16.61
CA GLY A 9 -15.05 -14.58 15.77
C GLY A 9 -16.10 -13.71 16.47
N ARG A 10 -16.34 -13.94 17.77
CA ARG A 10 -17.24 -13.11 18.58
C ARG A 10 -16.65 -11.73 18.86
N PHE A 11 -15.38 -11.66 19.27
CA PHE A 11 -14.68 -10.41 19.54
C PHE A 11 -14.57 -9.54 18.28
N TRP A 12 -14.34 -10.16 17.14
CA TRP A 12 -14.23 -9.51 15.82
C TRP A 12 -15.60 -9.22 15.18
N ARG A 13 -16.70 -9.57 15.84
CA ARG A 13 -18.07 -9.37 15.35
C ARG A 13 -18.28 -9.94 13.94
N LEU A 14 -17.70 -11.11 13.67
CA LEU A 14 -17.93 -11.82 12.42
C LEU A 14 -19.36 -12.41 12.41
N PRO A 15 -19.96 -12.64 11.23
CA PRO A 15 -21.22 -13.38 11.13
C PRO A 15 -21.18 -14.69 11.94
N ALA A 16 -22.33 -15.13 12.46
CA ALA A 16 -22.42 -16.32 13.28
C ALA A 16 -21.87 -17.56 12.52
N PRO A 17 -21.14 -18.46 13.19
CA PRO A 17 -20.69 -19.68 12.57
C PRO A 17 -21.86 -20.62 12.27
N LEU A 18 -21.88 -21.21 11.08
CA LEU A 18 -22.88 -22.20 10.65
C LEU A 18 -22.47 -23.61 11.04
N THR A 19 -21.16 -23.86 11.16
CA THR A 19 -20.59 -25.13 11.57
C THR A 19 -19.34 -24.92 12.44
N ARG A 20 -18.98 -25.96 13.19
CA ARG A 20 -17.75 -25.99 14.01
C ARG A 20 -16.93 -27.25 13.79
N ASP A 21 -17.45 -28.15 12.99
CA ASP A 21 -16.83 -29.45 12.67
C ASP A 21 -16.02 -29.29 11.38
N ILE A 22 -14.82 -28.67 11.52
CA ILE A 22 -13.93 -28.41 10.41
C ILE A 22 -12.84 -29.47 10.32
N ALA A 23 -12.77 -30.12 9.17
CA ALA A 23 -11.68 -31.00 8.77
C ALA A 23 -10.58 -30.24 8.02
N THR A 24 -9.40 -30.84 8.00
CA THR A 24 -8.26 -30.35 7.19
C THR A 24 -7.73 -31.52 6.37
N GLU A 25 -7.46 -31.27 5.09
CA GLU A 25 -6.93 -32.24 4.14
C GLU A 25 -5.74 -31.62 3.41
N PRO A 26 -4.55 -32.24 3.45
CA PRO A 26 -3.41 -31.79 2.65
C PRO A 26 -3.62 -32.15 1.18
N LEU A 27 -3.27 -31.23 0.29
CA LEU A 27 -3.41 -31.36 -1.16
C LEU A 27 -2.06 -31.18 -1.86
N ARG A 28 -1.88 -31.91 -2.96
CA ARG A 28 -0.80 -31.72 -3.94
C ARG A 28 -1.43 -31.33 -5.26
N ILE A 29 -1.13 -30.15 -5.74
CA ILE A 29 -1.76 -29.60 -6.95
C ILE A 29 -0.72 -29.54 -8.06
N PRO A 30 -0.88 -30.38 -9.10
CA PRO A 30 0.05 -30.38 -10.23
C PRO A 30 -0.17 -29.14 -11.10
N MET A 31 0.94 -28.52 -11.48
CA MET A 31 1.00 -27.43 -12.43
C MET A 31 1.27 -27.97 -13.84
N ARG A 32 0.92 -27.22 -14.89
CA ARG A 32 1.10 -27.60 -16.31
C ARG A 32 2.54 -27.96 -16.67
N ASN A 33 3.52 -27.43 -15.96
CA ASN A 33 4.94 -27.66 -16.18
C ASN A 33 5.52 -28.83 -15.35
N GLY A 34 4.64 -29.64 -14.73
CA GLY A 34 5.01 -30.84 -13.98
C GLY A 34 5.46 -30.59 -12.54
N LEU A 35 5.49 -29.34 -12.07
CA LEU A 35 5.74 -29.04 -10.66
C LEU A 35 4.50 -29.29 -9.82
N GLU A 36 4.69 -29.60 -8.53
CA GLU A 36 3.60 -29.73 -7.55
C GLU A 36 3.64 -28.57 -6.55
N LEU A 37 2.49 -27.89 -6.37
CA LEU A 37 2.30 -26.92 -5.29
C LEU A 37 1.48 -27.53 -4.16
N LEU A 38 1.88 -27.25 -2.93
CA LEU A 38 1.22 -27.78 -1.74
C LEU A 38 0.09 -26.86 -1.30
N ALA A 39 -1.02 -27.46 -0.88
CA ALA A 39 -2.14 -26.74 -0.31
C ALA A 39 -2.78 -27.52 0.85
N ASP A 40 -3.57 -26.82 1.65
CA ASP A 40 -4.43 -27.42 2.67
C ASP A 40 -5.88 -27.00 2.41
N ARG A 41 -6.81 -27.98 2.38
CA ARG A 41 -8.24 -27.74 2.29
C ARG A 41 -8.85 -27.80 3.68
N TYR A 42 -9.68 -26.79 4.01
CA TYR A 42 -10.46 -26.68 5.25
C TYR A 42 -11.94 -26.73 4.89
N TYR A 43 -12.72 -27.68 5.44
CA TYR A 43 -14.11 -27.88 5.05
C TYR A 43 -14.95 -28.44 6.21
N SER A 44 -16.27 -28.24 6.14
CA SER A 44 -17.19 -28.86 7.07
C SER A 44 -17.38 -30.34 6.75
N ARG A 45 -17.33 -31.22 7.77
CA ARG A 45 -17.67 -32.64 7.61
C ARG A 45 -19.16 -32.89 7.44
N ARG A 46 -20.00 -31.93 7.84
CA ARG A 46 -21.46 -32.07 7.85
C ARG A 46 -22.12 -31.62 6.56
N ASP A 47 -21.47 -30.77 5.83
CA ASP A 47 -21.95 -30.22 4.56
C ASP A 47 -20.80 -30.29 3.55
N LEU A 48 -20.96 -31.08 2.51
CA LEU A 48 -19.96 -31.27 1.45
C LEU A 48 -20.22 -30.38 0.24
N SER A 49 -21.34 -29.65 0.22
CA SER A 49 -21.74 -28.77 -0.90
C SER A 49 -21.38 -27.31 -0.62
N GLN A 50 -20.15 -27.07 -0.17
CA GLN A 50 -19.70 -25.73 0.19
C GLN A 50 -19.03 -25.02 -0.99
N PRO A 51 -19.31 -23.71 -1.22
CA PRO A 51 -18.52 -22.91 -2.16
C PRO A 51 -17.06 -22.80 -1.70
N THR A 52 -16.17 -22.68 -2.66
CA THR A 52 -14.71 -22.69 -2.43
C THR A 52 -14.17 -21.26 -2.33
N VAL A 53 -13.34 -21.00 -1.32
CA VAL A 53 -12.49 -19.80 -1.24
C VAL A 53 -11.05 -20.24 -1.47
N LEU A 54 -10.39 -19.67 -2.50
CA LEU A 54 -8.98 -19.89 -2.76
C LEU A 54 -8.14 -18.75 -2.16
N ILE A 55 -7.12 -19.11 -1.40
CA ILE A 55 -6.09 -18.21 -0.83
C ILE A 55 -4.73 -18.70 -1.28
N ARG A 56 -3.99 -17.90 -2.05
CA ARG A 56 -2.62 -18.23 -2.46
C ARG A 56 -1.62 -17.39 -1.67
N SER A 57 -0.65 -18.02 -1.02
CA SER A 57 0.24 -17.39 -0.04
C SER A 57 1.70 -17.69 -0.32
N CYS A 58 2.52 -16.66 -0.46
CA CYS A 58 3.98 -16.80 -0.47
C CYS A 58 4.57 -16.96 0.95
N TYR A 59 3.77 -16.72 1.99
CA TYR A 59 4.19 -16.81 3.39
C TYR A 59 3.91 -18.17 4.03
N GLY A 60 3.54 -19.16 3.21
CA GLY A 60 3.17 -20.51 3.65
C GLY A 60 1.72 -20.64 4.09
N ARG A 61 1.37 -21.83 4.70
CA ARG A 61 0.04 -22.24 5.13
C ARG A 61 -0.11 -22.30 6.66
N GLY A 62 0.88 -21.72 7.38
CA GLY A 62 1.00 -21.82 8.85
C GLY A 62 -0.16 -21.23 9.64
N THR A 63 0.06 -21.09 10.96
CA THR A 63 -0.96 -20.83 11.98
C THR A 63 -1.93 -19.68 11.64
N ILE A 64 -1.44 -18.58 11.06
CA ILE A 64 -2.27 -17.40 10.79
C ILE A 64 -3.23 -17.64 9.63
N PHE A 65 -2.77 -18.24 8.54
CA PHE A 65 -3.61 -18.54 7.38
C PHE A 65 -4.57 -19.69 7.65
N ARG A 66 -4.13 -20.68 8.45
CA ARG A 66 -5.02 -21.70 9.01
C ARG A 66 -6.16 -21.10 9.85
N LEU A 67 -5.87 -20.09 10.67
CA LEU A 67 -6.91 -19.39 11.43
C LEU A 67 -7.91 -18.70 10.50
N PHE A 68 -7.43 -17.96 9.49
CA PHE A 68 -8.30 -17.30 8.52
C PHE A 68 -9.15 -18.32 7.75
N ALA A 69 -8.56 -19.42 7.29
CA ALA A 69 -9.29 -20.50 6.63
C ALA A 69 -10.40 -21.08 7.50
N ILE A 70 -10.12 -21.34 8.78
CA ILE A 70 -11.13 -21.85 9.73
C ILE A 70 -12.27 -20.83 9.91
N LEU A 71 -11.95 -19.52 9.99
CA LEU A 71 -12.98 -18.49 10.12
C LEU A 71 -13.95 -18.43 8.93
N PHE A 72 -13.45 -18.61 7.70
CA PHE A 72 -14.29 -18.76 6.52
C PHE A 72 -15.05 -20.09 6.53
N ALA A 73 -14.38 -21.19 6.87
CA ALA A 73 -14.98 -22.52 6.86
C ALA A 73 -16.11 -22.68 7.90
N GLU A 74 -15.96 -22.11 9.09
CA GLU A 74 -17.02 -22.04 10.10
C GLU A 74 -18.28 -21.31 9.59
N ARG A 75 -18.16 -20.50 8.52
CA ARG A 75 -19.23 -19.68 7.95
C ARG A 75 -19.78 -20.20 6.62
N GLY A 76 -19.60 -21.51 6.39
CA GLY A 76 -20.26 -22.23 5.32
C GLY A 76 -19.50 -22.31 4.00
N MET A 77 -18.20 -22.01 4.02
CA MET A 77 -17.32 -22.14 2.85
C MET A 77 -16.31 -23.25 3.06
N GLN A 78 -15.83 -23.89 2.01
CA GLN A 78 -14.56 -24.60 2.07
C GLN A 78 -13.43 -23.71 1.61
N VAL A 79 -12.23 -23.88 2.16
CA VAL A 79 -11.09 -22.99 1.88
C VAL A 79 -9.90 -23.80 1.44
N VAL A 80 -9.33 -23.45 0.30
CA VAL A 80 -8.04 -23.99 -0.16
C VAL A 80 -6.98 -22.92 0.08
N VAL A 81 -6.03 -23.20 0.96
CA VAL A 81 -4.86 -22.36 1.19
C VAL A 81 -3.68 -23.00 0.49
N GLN A 82 -3.15 -22.37 -0.54
CA GLN A 82 -2.04 -22.88 -1.34
C GLN A 82 -0.76 -22.06 -1.09
N SER A 83 0.36 -22.73 -0.90
CA SER A 83 1.68 -22.08 -0.93
C SER A 83 2.11 -21.79 -2.37
N CYS A 84 2.58 -20.57 -2.63
CA CYS A 84 3.12 -20.19 -3.93
C CYS A 84 4.37 -21.00 -4.30
N ARG A 85 4.70 -21.02 -5.57
CA ARG A 85 5.88 -21.71 -6.13
C ARG A 85 7.14 -21.39 -5.33
N GLY A 86 7.94 -22.41 -5.00
CA GLY A 86 9.21 -22.27 -4.27
C GLY A 86 9.08 -21.85 -2.80
N THR A 87 7.85 -21.88 -2.22
CA THR A 87 7.63 -21.52 -0.81
C THR A 87 6.98 -22.66 -0.03
N ASP A 88 7.29 -22.79 1.25
CA ASP A 88 6.67 -23.69 2.24
C ASP A 88 6.44 -25.13 1.71
N GLY A 89 7.46 -25.70 1.04
CA GLY A 89 7.47 -27.04 0.48
C GLY A 89 6.87 -27.18 -0.92
N SER A 90 6.28 -26.16 -1.51
CA SER A 90 5.91 -26.13 -2.92
C SER A 90 7.16 -26.15 -3.79
N GLN A 91 7.14 -26.94 -4.87
CA GLN A 91 8.28 -27.07 -5.77
C GLN A 91 8.56 -25.81 -6.58
N GLY A 92 9.73 -25.78 -7.24
CA GLY A 92 10.18 -24.69 -8.11
C GLY A 92 10.96 -23.60 -7.39
N ILE A 93 11.16 -22.47 -8.06
CA ILE A 93 11.90 -21.32 -7.57
C ILE A 93 10.91 -20.16 -7.38
N PHE A 94 10.99 -19.48 -6.25
CA PHE A 94 10.15 -18.32 -5.97
C PHE A 94 10.65 -17.11 -6.76
N ARG A 95 9.83 -16.65 -7.71
CA ARG A 95 10.00 -15.40 -8.44
C ARG A 95 8.81 -14.50 -8.11
N PRO A 96 8.96 -13.49 -7.24
CA PRO A 96 7.83 -12.69 -6.78
C PRO A 96 6.98 -12.15 -7.93
N PHE A 97 5.67 -12.43 -7.90
CA PHE A 97 4.62 -12.00 -8.85
C PHE A 97 4.58 -12.73 -10.18
N PHE A 98 5.71 -13.18 -10.74
CA PHE A 98 5.81 -13.68 -12.13
C PHE A 98 5.03 -14.96 -12.41
N ASP A 99 4.98 -15.89 -11.46
CA ASP A 99 4.34 -17.19 -11.69
C ASP A 99 2.88 -17.22 -11.17
N GLU A 100 2.37 -16.13 -10.57
CA GLU A 100 1.10 -16.13 -9.86
C GLU A 100 -0.11 -16.31 -10.78
N GLN A 101 -0.06 -15.78 -11.99
CA GLN A 101 -1.16 -15.87 -12.94
C GLN A 101 -1.34 -17.29 -13.47
N ASP A 102 -0.28 -17.93 -13.92
CA ASP A 102 -0.32 -19.28 -14.48
C ASP A 102 -0.57 -20.34 -13.42
N ASP A 103 0.15 -20.28 -12.29
CA ASP A 103 -0.05 -21.21 -11.17
C ASP A 103 -1.45 -21.08 -10.55
N GLY A 104 -1.96 -19.85 -10.48
CA GLY A 104 -3.30 -19.59 -10.03
C GLY A 104 -4.36 -20.19 -10.95
N ALA A 105 -4.18 -20.05 -12.26
CA ALA A 105 -5.07 -20.63 -13.25
C ALA A 105 -5.04 -22.16 -13.22
N ASP A 106 -3.86 -22.78 -13.15
CA ASP A 106 -3.72 -24.24 -13.03
C ASP A 106 -4.38 -24.76 -11.76
N THR A 107 -4.27 -24.02 -10.67
CA THR A 107 -4.92 -24.34 -9.39
C THR A 107 -6.43 -24.34 -9.52
N VAL A 108 -7.02 -23.32 -10.16
CA VAL A 108 -8.47 -23.26 -10.39
C VAL A 108 -8.95 -24.39 -11.27
N GLU A 109 -8.26 -24.68 -12.37
CA GLU A 109 -8.59 -25.82 -13.25
C GLU A 109 -8.49 -27.17 -12.53
N TRP A 110 -7.54 -27.32 -11.61
CA TRP A 110 -7.45 -28.51 -10.78
C TRP A 110 -8.62 -28.61 -9.79
N ILE A 111 -8.96 -27.49 -9.13
CA ILE A 111 -10.11 -27.42 -8.20
C ILE A 111 -11.40 -27.83 -8.90
N GLU A 112 -11.63 -27.38 -10.13
CA GLU A 112 -12.84 -27.72 -10.91
C GLU A 112 -13.02 -29.20 -11.19
N ARG A 113 -11.94 -29.95 -11.24
CA ARG A 113 -11.97 -31.41 -11.44
C ARG A 113 -12.19 -32.21 -10.16
N GLN A 114 -12.26 -31.53 -9.01
CA GLN A 114 -12.43 -32.23 -7.73
C GLN A 114 -13.90 -32.57 -7.49
N PRO A 115 -14.20 -33.76 -6.94
CA PRO A 115 -15.58 -34.21 -6.68
C PRO A 115 -16.31 -33.34 -5.62
N TRP A 116 -15.60 -32.57 -4.84
CA TRP A 116 -16.15 -31.68 -3.83
C TRP A 116 -16.41 -30.25 -4.36
N PHE A 117 -16.04 -29.91 -5.59
CA PHE A 117 -16.25 -28.57 -6.15
C PHE A 117 -17.71 -28.39 -6.59
N THR A 118 -18.34 -27.33 -6.13
CA THR A 118 -19.76 -27.04 -6.38
C THR A 118 -20.02 -26.12 -7.57
N GLY A 119 -18.95 -25.63 -8.25
CA GLY A 119 -19.06 -24.61 -9.30
C GLY A 119 -18.97 -23.18 -8.76
N ASP A 120 -18.87 -22.99 -7.45
CA ASP A 120 -18.80 -21.68 -6.80
C ASP A 120 -17.39 -21.41 -6.26
N LEU A 121 -16.72 -20.41 -6.84
CA LEU A 121 -15.36 -20.01 -6.47
C LEU A 121 -15.29 -18.53 -6.09
N ALA A 122 -14.71 -18.25 -4.92
CA ALA A 122 -14.28 -16.92 -4.51
C ALA A 122 -12.78 -16.89 -4.26
N LEU A 123 -12.19 -15.70 -4.34
CA LEU A 123 -10.80 -15.44 -3.97
C LEU A 123 -10.75 -14.53 -2.75
N TRP A 124 -9.78 -14.75 -1.89
CA TRP A 124 -9.48 -13.82 -0.80
C TRP A 124 -7.98 -13.64 -0.66
N GLY A 125 -7.56 -12.38 -0.51
CA GLY A 125 -6.15 -12.09 -0.29
C GLY A 125 -5.88 -10.71 0.31
N MET A 126 -4.83 -10.65 1.11
CA MET A 126 -4.27 -9.43 1.66
C MET A 126 -2.83 -9.24 1.16
N SER A 127 -2.42 -7.98 0.90
CA SER A 127 -1.06 -7.67 0.48
C SER A 127 -0.65 -8.47 -0.76
N TYR A 128 0.44 -9.22 -0.73
CA TYR A 128 0.88 -10.13 -1.79
C TYR A 128 -0.22 -11.15 -2.18
N LEU A 129 -0.93 -11.71 -1.21
CA LEU A 129 -2.01 -12.68 -1.48
C LEU A 129 -3.16 -12.02 -2.27
N GLY A 130 -3.37 -10.72 -2.06
CA GLY A 130 -4.33 -9.93 -2.83
C GLY A 130 -3.86 -9.71 -4.27
N ASN A 131 -2.56 -9.49 -4.49
CA ASN A 131 -2.00 -9.45 -5.84
C ASN A 131 -2.08 -10.81 -6.53
N ALA A 132 -1.84 -11.92 -5.80
CA ALA A 132 -2.07 -13.27 -6.33
C ALA A 132 -3.55 -13.51 -6.70
N ALA A 133 -4.51 -12.92 -5.97
CA ALA A 133 -5.93 -12.96 -6.35
C ALA A 133 -6.19 -12.13 -7.61
N TRP A 134 -5.59 -10.95 -7.76
CA TRP A 134 -5.63 -10.17 -8.98
C TRP A 134 -5.04 -10.92 -10.18
N ALA A 135 -3.93 -11.65 -9.99
CA ALA A 135 -3.32 -12.48 -11.01
C ALA A 135 -4.29 -13.56 -11.54
N VAL A 136 -5.02 -14.23 -10.63
CA VAL A 136 -6.08 -15.19 -11.02
C VAL A 136 -7.20 -14.50 -11.77
N ALA A 137 -7.66 -13.32 -11.30
CA ALA A 137 -8.71 -12.54 -11.93
C ALA A 137 -8.30 -11.99 -13.32
N ASN A 138 -7.00 -11.91 -13.60
CA ASN A 138 -6.43 -11.51 -14.90
C ASN A 138 -6.10 -12.72 -15.80
N SER A 139 -6.34 -13.96 -15.34
CA SER A 139 -5.94 -15.17 -16.05
C SER A 139 -7.06 -15.70 -16.97
N ARG A 140 -6.74 -16.78 -17.71
CA ARG A 140 -7.68 -17.51 -18.56
C ARG A 140 -8.89 -18.12 -17.83
N VAL A 141 -8.83 -18.19 -16.50
CA VAL A 141 -9.92 -18.73 -15.65
C VAL A 141 -10.74 -17.64 -14.95
N ARG A 142 -10.56 -16.36 -15.31
CA ARG A 142 -11.24 -15.21 -14.68
C ARG A 142 -12.76 -15.37 -14.56
N ASP A 143 -13.40 -15.94 -15.58
CA ASP A 143 -14.86 -16.10 -15.65
C ASP A 143 -15.40 -17.18 -14.67
N ARG A 144 -14.50 -17.97 -14.06
CA ARG A 144 -14.80 -18.96 -13.03
C ARG A 144 -14.92 -18.32 -11.64
N VAL A 145 -14.32 -17.15 -11.45
CA VAL A 145 -14.31 -16.42 -10.17
C VAL A 145 -15.60 -15.62 -10.03
N LYS A 146 -16.37 -15.88 -8.97
CA LYS A 146 -17.68 -15.28 -8.76
C LYS A 146 -17.70 -14.16 -7.71
N ALA A 147 -16.70 -14.08 -6.85
CA ALA A 147 -16.53 -12.99 -5.88
C ALA A 147 -15.09 -12.88 -5.41
N ILE A 148 -14.66 -11.67 -4.99
CA ILE A 148 -13.30 -11.44 -4.49
C ILE A 148 -13.33 -10.56 -3.23
N GLY A 149 -12.51 -10.93 -2.22
CA GLY A 149 -12.18 -10.10 -1.07
C GLY A 149 -10.72 -9.64 -1.13
N LEU A 150 -10.48 -8.35 -1.23
CA LEU A 150 -9.16 -7.74 -1.36
C LEU A 150 -8.84 -6.85 -0.16
N HIS A 151 -7.67 -7.03 0.43
CA HIS A 151 -7.22 -6.21 1.54
C HIS A 151 -5.81 -5.69 1.31
N VAL A 152 -5.63 -4.36 1.41
CA VAL A 152 -4.33 -3.67 1.31
C VAL A 152 -3.47 -4.24 0.18
N THR A 153 -3.94 -4.11 -1.06
CA THR A 153 -3.31 -4.70 -2.25
C THR A 153 -3.52 -3.84 -3.49
N LEU A 154 -2.89 -4.20 -4.59
CA LEU A 154 -2.92 -3.47 -5.86
C LEU A 154 -2.69 -4.41 -7.04
N THR A 155 -3.01 -3.95 -8.24
CA THR A 155 -2.82 -4.68 -9.49
C THR A 155 -1.39 -4.59 -10.04
N ASN A 156 -0.71 -3.44 -9.87
CA ASN A 156 0.61 -3.18 -10.46
C ASN A 156 1.66 -2.94 -9.37
N PHE A 157 2.57 -3.90 -9.22
CA PHE A 157 3.58 -3.86 -8.15
C PHE A 157 4.74 -2.92 -8.44
N ARG A 158 5.01 -2.62 -9.73
CA ARG A 158 6.03 -1.65 -10.13
C ARG A 158 5.77 -0.28 -9.55
N ASP A 159 4.53 0.21 -9.71
CA ASP A 159 4.14 1.55 -9.27
C ASP A 159 4.38 1.78 -7.77
N ARG A 160 4.21 0.73 -6.99
CA ARG A 160 4.50 0.78 -5.55
C ARG A 160 6.00 0.67 -5.28
N THR A 161 6.74 -0.14 -6.03
CA THR A 161 8.18 -0.31 -5.86
C THR A 161 8.92 0.99 -6.16
N TYR A 162 8.46 1.73 -7.18
CA TYR A 162 8.97 3.03 -7.61
C TYR A 162 7.92 4.13 -7.42
N ALA A 163 7.40 4.27 -6.20
CA ALA A 163 6.35 5.23 -5.89
C ALA A 163 6.78 6.66 -6.19
N PHE A 164 6.02 7.33 -7.06
CA PHE A 164 6.30 8.71 -7.48
C PHE A 164 7.75 8.94 -7.97
N GLY A 165 8.32 7.96 -8.65
CA GLY A 165 9.69 7.95 -9.16
C GLY A 165 10.77 7.55 -8.14
N GLY A 166 10.44 7.44 -6.85
CA GLY A 166 11.37 7.04 -5.80
C GLY A 166 11.27 5.55 -5.46
N PHE A 167 12.40 4.86 -5.34
CA PHE A 167 12.44 3.47 -4.87
C PHE A 167 12.05 3.39 -3.39
N THR A 168 10.99 2.62 -3.06
CA THR A 168 10.44 2.48 -1.70
C THR A 168 11.29 1.55 -0.83
N LEU A 169 12.48 2.03 -0.47
CA LEU A 169 13.60 1.27 0.08
C LEU A 169 13.22 0.42 1.29
N MET A 170 12.73 1.04 2.36
CA MET A 170 12.45 0.31 3.61
C MET A 170 11.37 -0.75 3.43
N SER A 171 10.40 -0.51 2.57
CA SER A 171 9.36 -1.49 2.27
C SER A 171 9.90 -2.67 1.45
N CYS A 172 10.77 -2.42 0.47
CA CYS A 172 11.41 -3.46 -0.33
C CYS A 172 12.39 -4.29 0.50
N ILE A 173 13.23 -3.64 1.32
CA ILE A 173 14.14 -4.32 2.26
C ILE A 173 13.35 -5.12 3.29
N GLY A 174 12.34 -4.51 3.93
CA GLY A 174 11.54 -5.17 4.96
C GLY A 174 10.81 -6.39 4.42
N TRP A 175 10.21 -6.29 3.23
CA TRP A 175 9.56 -7.42 2.58
C TRP A 175 10.57 -8.51 2.16
N THR A 176 11.71 -8.13 1.57
CA THR A 176 12.79 -9.08 1.24
C THR A 176 13.26 -9.83 2.49
N ALA A 177 13.45 -9.12 3.59
CA ALA A 177 13.84 -9.72 4.86
C ALA A 177 12.80 -10.72 5.40
N ILE A 178 11.49 -10.41 5.28
CA ILE A 178 10.40 -11.32 5.61
C ILE A 178 10.48 -12.58 4.72
N MET A 179 10.61 -12.43 3.41
CA MET A 179 10.67 -13.56 2.47
C MET A 179 11.88 -14.45 2.71
N LEU A 180 13.05 -13.88 2.91
CA LEU A 180 14.24 -14.65 3.29
C LEU A 180 14.03 -15.41 4.62
N GLY A 181 13.29 -14.82 5.56
CA GLY A 181 12.85 -15.50 6.77
C GLY A 181 11.97 -16.71 6.44
N VAL A 182 10.92 -16.55 5.63
CA VAL A 182 10.02 -17.62 5.21
C VAL A 182 10.78 -18.75 4.51
N LEU A 183 11.64 -18.42 3.55
CA LEU A 183 12.39 -19.41 2.76
C LEU A 183 13.39 -20.21 3.62
N ARG A 184 13.96 -19.60 4.69
CA ARG A 184 14.95 -20.22 5.57
C ARG A 184 14.34 -20.94 6.77
N THR A 185 13.16 -20.53 7.25
CA THR A 185 12.57 -21.03 8.50
C THR A 185 11.51 -22.11 8.30
N SER A 186 11.29 -22.56 7.09
CA SER A 186 10.41 -23.72 6.82
C SER A 186 10.86 -24.90 7.70
N GLY A 187 10.02 -25.22 8.73
CA GLY A 187 10.32 -26.27 9.70
C GLY A 187 11.03 -25.83 11.01
N MET A 188 11.30 -24.54 11.24
CA MET A 188 11.93 -24.06 12.49
C MET A 188 10.93 -23.95 13.66
N SER A 189 11.46 -24.05 14.88
CA SER A 189 10.67 -23.84 16.11
C SER A 189 10.23 -22.36 16.25
N PRO A 190 9.12 -22.07 16.96
CA PRO A 190 8.64 -20.69 17.19
C PRO A 190 9.68 -19.77 17.84
N LEU A 191 10.51 -20.30 18.74
CA LEU A 191 11.57 -19.52 19.38
C LEU A 191 12.67 -19.14 18.40
N ALA A 192 13.10 -20.07 17.55
CA ALA A 192 14.09 -19.82 16.51
C ALA A 192 13.58 -18.80 15.47
N ALA A 193 12.30 -18.86 15.11
CA ALA A 193 11.66 -17.88 14.25
C ALA A 193 11.63 -16.46 14.87
N LEU A 194 11.37 -16.35 16.18
CA LEU A 194 11.40 -15.07 16.90
C LEU A 194 12.80 -14.44 16.94
N ILE A 195 13.82 -15.25 17.21
CA ILE A 195 15.23 -14.80 17.20
C ILE A 195 15.63 -14.35 15.80
N SER A 196 15.25 -15.11 14.77
CA SER A 196 15.47 -14.77 13.37
C SER A 196 14.83 -13.43 13.01
N ALA A 197 13.59 -13.19 13.41
CA ALA A 197 12.86 -11.95 13.14
C ALA A 197 13.54 -10.70 13.77
N ARG A 198 14.06 -10.82 14.99
CA ARG A 198 14.81 -9.71 15.65
C ARG A 198 16.11 -9.39 14.90
N LYS A 199 16.88 -10.43 14.55
CA LYS A 199 18.11 -10.28 13.75
C LYS A 199 17.83 -9.65 12.40
N THR A 200 16.77 -10.06 11.74
CA THR A 200 16.32 -9.56 10.44
C THR A 200 16.02 -8.06 10.48
N ARG A 201 15.36 -7.56 11.54
CA ARG A 201 15.06 -6.11 11.67
C ARG A 201 16.35 -5.27 11.77
N SER A 202 17.32 -5.70 12.57
CA SER A 202 18.62 -5.01 12.68
C SER A 202 19.39 -5.03 11.35
N LEU A 203 19.32 -6.14 10.62
CA LEU A 203 19.91 -6.25 9.29
C LEU A 203 19.21 -5.36 8.28
N ALA A 204 17.89 -5.23 8.33
CA ALA A 204 17.12 -4.34 7.44
C ALA A 204 17.52 -2.87 7.62
N GLN A 205 17.73 -2.42 8.87
CA GLN A 205 18.21 -1.07 9.14
C GLN A 205 19.62 -0.86 8.55
N ARG A 206 20.53 -1.80 8.72
CA ARG A 206 21.88 -1.73 8.14
C ARG A 206 21.86 -1.79 6.61
N ALA A 207 20.98 -2.60 6.03
CA ALA A 207 20.81 -2.71 4.59
C ALA A 207 20.31 -1.41 3.96
N SER A 208 19.49 -0.63 4.69
CA SER A 208 18.99 0.65 4.18
C SER A 208 20.07 1.72 4.03
N GLU A 209 21.22 1.56 4.68
CA GLU A 209 22.36 2.47 4.57
C GLU A 209 23.37 2.06 3.48
N ALA A 210 23.14 0.94 2.80
CA ALA A 210 24.08 0.41 1.80
C ALA A 210 24.30 1.37 0.62
N ILE A 211 25.54 1.53 0.21
CA ILE A 211 26.01 2.26 -0.95
C ILE A 211 27.10 1.42 -1.63
N PRO A 212 26.96 1.07 -2.92
CA PRO A 212 25.78 1.27 -3.77
C PRO A 212 24.56 0.43 -3.32
N LEU A 213 23.35 0.88 -3.66
CA LEU A 213 22.10 0.28 -3.20
C LEU A 213 21.93 -1.20 -3.62
N ARG A 214 22.50 -1.59 -4.74
CA ARG A 214 22.54 -2.99 -5.23
C ARG A 214 23.10 -3.96 -4.19
N THR A 215 23.98 -3.50 -3.31
CA THR A 215 24.60 -4.33 -2.27
C THR A 215 23.71 -4.53 -1.04
N ALA A 216 22.61 -3.81 -0.90
CA ALA A 216 21.74 -3.85 0.28
C ALA A 216 21.23 -5.27 0.59
N ALA A 217 20.85 -6.05 -0.42
CA ALA A 217 20.38 -7.42 -0.23
C ALA A 217 21.47 -8.35 0.33
N ARG A 218 22.76 -8.10 0.04
CA ARG A 218 23.88 -8.90 0.59
C ARG A 218 24.05 -8.73 2.09
N VAL A 219 23.57 -7.61 2.65
CA VAL A 219 23.52 -7.40 4.10
C VAL A 219 22.46 -8.32 4.75
N LEU A 220 21.38 -8.64 4.02
CA LEU A 220 20.32 -9.53 4.49
C LEU A 220 20.67 -11.00 4.25
N ALA A 221 21.33 -11.31 3.14
CA ALA A 221 21.72 -12.64 2.72
C ALA A 221 23.06 -12.58 1.98
N PRO A 222 24.07 -13.43 2.36
CA PRO A 222 25.33 -13.51 1.62
C PRO A 222 25.15 -13.97 0.17
N GLU A 223 24.19 -14.87 -0.06
CA GLU A 223 23.77 -15.31 -1.39
C GLU A 223 23.00 -14.19 -2.14
N SER A 224 23.05 -14.24 -3.46
CA SER A 224 22.31 -13.29 -4.30
C SER A 224 20.81 -13.46 -4.12
N VAL A 225 20.11 -12.34 -3.94
CA VAL A 225 18.63 -12.27 -3.94
C VAL A 225 18.22 -11.81 -5.32
N SER A 226 17.74 -12.74 -6.16
CA SER A 226 17.47 -12.49 -7.58
C SER A 226 16.53 -11.31 -7.80
N TRP A 227 15.37 -11.29 -7.13
CA TRP A 227 14.40 -10.19 -7.30
C TRP A 227 14.91 -8.81 -6.88
N TRP A 228 15.91 -8.73 -5.98
CA TRP A 228 16.52 -7.46 -5.63
C TRP A 228 17.37 -6.92 -6.79
N GLN A 229 18.12 -7.80 -7.46
CA GLN A 229 18.89 -7.43 -8.63
C GLN A 229 17.96 -7.05 -9.79
N ASP A 230 16.93 -7.85 -10.02
CA ASP A 230 15.91 -7.58 -11.05
C ASP A 230 15.30 -6.19 -10.85
N TRP A 231 14.94 -5.82 -9.60
CA TRP A 231 14.42 -4.48 -9.33
C TRP A 231 15.43 -3.37 -9.61
N MET A 232 16.72 -3.57 -9.37
CA MET A 232 17.74 -2.56 -9.69
C MET A 232 18.00 -2.46 -11.19
N ASP A 233 17.90 -3.57 -11.92
CA ASP A 233 18.14 -3.62 -13.36
C ASP A 233 16.95 -3.07 -14.17
N HIS A 234 15.72 -3.19 -13.64
CA HIS A 234 14.47 -2.77 -14.26
C HIS A 234 13.84 -1.54 -13.56
N ALA A 235 14.68 -0.51 -13.27
CA ALA A 235 14.25 0.68 -12.55
C ALA A 235 13.51 1.70 -13.43
N GLU A 236 13.67 1.64 -14.75
CA GLU A 236 13.13 2.64 -15.66
C GLU A 236 11.59 2.62 -15.73
N PRO A 237 10.93 3.80 -15.89
CA PRO A 237 9.48 3.94 -15.81
C PRO A 237 8.67 3.03 -16.74
N ASN A 238 9.14 2.82 -17.95
CA ASN A 238 8.41 2.08 -19.00
C ASN A 238 9.13 0.77 -19.37
N ASP A 239 9.83 0.16 -18.40
CA ASP A 239 10.51 -1.11 -18.66
C ASP A 239 9.48 -2.23 -18.84
N PRO A 240 9.44 -2.89 -20.02
CA PRO A 240 8.46 -3.92 -20.35
C PRO A 240 8.59 -5.19 -19.50
N TRP A 241 9.66 -5.33 -18.73
CA TRP A 241 9.82 -6.43 -17.78
C TRP A 241 8.66 -6.50 -16.77
N TRP A 242 8.09 -5.33 -16.40
CA TRP A 242 6.98 -5.25 -15.46
C TRP A 242 5.61 -5.55 -16.07
N ASP A 243 5.45 -5.55 -17.40
CA ASP A 243 4.15 -5.76 -18.06
C ASP A 243 3.55 -7.12 -17.72
N THR A 244 4.41 -8.13 -17.52
CA THR A 244 3.99 -9.50 -17.17
C THR A 244 3.28 -9.58 -15.81
N VAL A 245 3.55 -8.63 -14.92
CA VAL A 245 3.02 -8.59 -13.55
C VAL A 245 2.09 -7.40 -13.31
N ASP A 246 1.63 -6.75 -14.39
CA ASP A 246 0.58 -5.74 -14.37
C ASP A 246 -0.78 -6.36 -14.65
N TYR A 247 -1.64 -6.33 -13.65
CA TYR A 247 -3.01 -6.86 -13.73
C TYR A 247 -4.07 -5.74 -13.80
N GLY A 248 -3.68 -4.51 -14.13
CA GLY A 248 -4.55 -3.33 -14.13
C GLY A 248 -5.80 -3.47 -15.00
N GLN A 249 -5.69 -4.18 -16.13
CA GLN A 249 -6.82 -4.43 -17.03
C GLN A 249 -7.91 -5.29 -16.38
N SER A 250 -7.59 -6.16 -15.43
CA SER A 250 -8.58 -7.00 -14.74
C SER A 250 -9.57 -6.20 -13.90
N ALA A 251 -9.24 -4.98 -13.51
CA ALA A 251 -10.14 -4.11 -12.78
C ALA A 251 -11.40 -3.74 -13.56
N GLU A 252 -11.36 -3.77 -14.90
CA GLU A 252 -12.52 -3.50 -15.76
C GLU A 252 -13.50 -4.68 -15.84
N THR A 253 -13.07 -5.89 -15.54
CA THR A 253 -13.85 -7.13 -15.71
C THR A 253 -14.09 -7.88 -14.40
N ILE A 254 -13.59 -7.36 -13.28
CA ILE A 254 -13.63 -8.02 -11.98
C ILE A 254 -15.07 -8.38 -11.55
N PRO A 255 -15.30 -9.56 -10.95
CA PRO A 255 -16.61 -9.92 -10.38
C PRO A 255 -16.93 -9.07 -9.13
N PRO A 256 -18.11 -9.25 -8.52
CA PRO A 256 -18.45 -8.58 -7.26
C PRO A 256 -17.31 -8.67 -6.25
N THR A 257 -16.85 -7.50 -5.78
CA THR A 257 -15.61 -7.39 -4.99
C THR A 257 -15.79 -6.44 -3.81
N VAL A 258 -15.20 -6.81 -2.67
CA VAL A 258 -14.99 -5.88 -1.56
C VAL A 258 -13.51 -5.60 -1.40
N MET A 259 -13.15 -4.32 -1.35
CA MET A 259 -11.80 -3.82 -1.08
C MET A 259 -11.74 -3.22 0.32
N VAL A 260 -10.71 -3.55 1.09
CA VAL A 260 -10.44 -2.91 2.39
C VAL A 260 -9.06 -2.29 2.35
N ALA A 261 -8.96 -1.01 2.69
CA ALA A 261 -7.75 -0.20 2.63
C ALA A 261 -7.54 0.57 3.94
N GLY A 262 -6.37 1.17 4.10
CA GLY A 262 -6.04 2.01 5.25
C GLY A 262 -5.45 3.35 4.83
N TRP A 263 -5.78 4.44 5.54
CA TRP A 263 -5.25 5.78 5.24
C TRP A 263 -3.72 5.84 5.32
N TYR A 264 -3.11 5.00 6.14
CA TYR A 264 -1.65 4.87 6.28
C TYR A 264 -1.13 3.57 5.68
N ASP A 265 -1.84 3.02 4.68
CA ASP A 265 -1.39 1.82 3.97
C ASP A 265 -0.45 2.16 2.82
N ILE A 266 0.58 1.34 2.64
CA ILE A 266 1.61 1.51 1.60
C ILE A 266 1.09 1.31 0.17
N PHE A 267 -0.15 0.83 -0.02
CA PHE A 267 -0.76 0.55 -1.32
C PHE A 267 -1.94 1.47 -1.64
N LEU A 268 -2.37 2.32 -0.69
CA LEU A 268 -3.61 3.09 -0.80
C LEU A 268 -3.80 3.85 -2.12
N PRO A 269 -2.81 4.63 -2.65
CA PRO A 269 -3.02 5.39 -3.89
C PRO A 269 -3.39 4.50 -5.07
N TRP A 270 -2.71 3.36 -5.19
CA TRP A 270 -2.93 2.42 -6.29
C TRP A 270 -4.17 1.57 -6.10
N GLN A 271 -4.49 1.15 -4.88
CA GLN A 271 -5.75 0.47 -4.59
C GLN A 271 -6.96 1.36 -4.88
N LEU A 272 -6.86 2.68 -4.62
CA LEU A 272 -7.89 3.65 -5.01
C LEU A 272 -7.94 3.83 -6.53
N ARG A 273 -6.80 3.84 -7.23
CA ARG A 273 -6.77 3.86 -8.70
C ARG A 273 -7.47 2.63 -9.28
N ASP A 274 -7.19 1.44 -8.74
CA ASP A 274 -7.86 0.20 -9.13
C ASP A 274 -9.37 0.29 -8.88
N PHE A 275 -9.78 0.78 -7.71
CA PHE A 275 -11.19 1.02 -7.39
C PHE A 275 -11.85 2.00 -8.37
N MET A 276 -11.22 3.13 -8.70
CA MET A 276 -11.74 4.09 -9.68
C MET A 276 -11.90 3.47 -11.07
N THR A 277 -11.00 2.57 -11.47
CA THR A 277 -11.13 1.81 -12.72
C THR A 277 -12.34 0.90 -12.69
N THR A 278 -12.57 0.16 -11.60
CA THR A 278 -13.78 -0.67 -11.42
C THR A 278 -15.05 0.17 -11.44
N GLN A 279 -15.02 1.37 -10.86
CA GLN A 279 -16.13 2.30 -10.80
C GLN A 279 -16.48 2.83 -12.20
N ARG A 280 -15.50 3.22 -13.02
CA ARG A 280 -15.67 3.63 -14.42
C ARG A 280 -16.28 2.52 -15.27
N ALA A 281 -15.82 1.29 -15.06
CA ALA A 281 -16.35 0.09 -15.70
C ALA A 281 -17.72 -0.38 -15.12
N ARG A 282 -18.31 0.36 -14.18
CA ARG A 282 -19.59 0.08 -13.53
C ARG A 282 -19.65 -1.30 -12.86
N ARG A 283 -18.54 -1.78 -12.34
CA ARG A 283 -18.48 -3.07 -11.64
C ARG A 283 -19.12 -2.97 -10.25
N ASP A 284 -19.62 -4.09 -9.74
CA ASP A 284 -20.13 -4.19 -8.36
C ASP A 284 -18.95 -4.32 -7.38
N VAL A 285 -18.34 -3.18 -7.06
CA VAL A 285 -17.19 -3.09 -6.16
C VAL A 285 -17.44 -2.05 -5.09
N ARG A 286 -17.06 -2.38 -3.86
CA ARG A 286 -17.11 -1.51 -2.68
C ARG A 286 -15.73 -1.38 -2.09
N ILE A 287 -15.44 -0.18 -1.52
CA ILE A 287 -14.21 0.06 -0.78
C ILE A 287 -14.51 0.58 0.62
N ILE A 288 -13.79 0.04 1.61
CA ILE A 288 -13.80 0.49 3.00
C ILE A 288 -12.41 0.97 3.36
N ILE A 289 -12.28 2.22 3.81
CA ILE A 289 -10.99 2.83 4.14
C ILE A 289 -11.01 3.27 5.60
N GLY A 290 -10.20 2.61 6.43
CA GLY A 290 -10.10 2.93 7.86
C GLY A 290 -8.80 3.63 8.23
N PRO A 291 -8.62 4.04 9.51
CA PRO A 291 -7.41 4.67 10.00
C PRO A 291 -6.28 3.64 10.23
N TRP A 292 -6.09 2.77 9.26
CA TRP A 292 -5.22 1.60 9.37
C TRP A 292 -3.89 1.79 8.66
N THR A 293 -2.86 1.17 9.23
CA THR A 293 -1.58 0.91 8.58
C THR A 293 -1.62 -0.47 7.90
N HIS A 294 -0.60 -0.80 7.11
CA HIS A 294 -0.52 -2.08 6.39
C HIS A 294 -0.67 -3.32 7.27
N LYS A 295 -0.15 -3.28 8.49
CA LYS A 295 -0.15 -4.39 9.45
C LYS A 295 -1.27 -4.31 10.49
N ALA A 296 -2.23 -3.39 10.35
CA ALA A 296 -3.28 -3.19 11.33
C ALA A 296 -4.24 -4.38 11.38
N LEU A 297 -4.28 -5.08 12.51
CA LEU A 297 -5.16 -6.23 12.71
C LEU A 297 -6.65 -5.88 12.52
N SER A 298 -7.07 -4.69 12.93
CA SER A 298 -8.44 -4.20 12.74
C SER A 298 -8.85 -4.11 11.26
N GLY A 299 -7.93 -3.72 10.36
CA GLY A 299 -8.16 -3.75 8.92
C GLY A 299 -8.33 -5.18 8.38
N THR A 300 -7.48 -6.11 8.83
CA THR A 300 -7.60 -7.53 8.45
C THR A 300 -8.93 -8.13 8.92
N VAL A 301 -9.34 -7.82 10.14
CA VAL A 301 -10.64 -8.26 10.70
C VAL A 301 -11.80 -7.71 9.89
N GLU A 302 -11.75 -6.42 9.52
CA GLU A 302 -12.77 -5.81 8.65
C GLU A 302 -12.82 -6.50 7.29
N SER A 303 -11.65 -6.80 6.68
CA SER A 303 -11.58 -7.51 5.41
C SER A 303 -12.23 -8.89 5.47
N ILE A 304 -11.93 -9.69 6.50
CA ILE A 304 -12.55 -11.00 6.68
C ILE A 304 -14.07 -10.86 6.86
N ARG A 305 -14.53 -9.90 7.69
CA ARG A 305 -15.96 -9.66 7.94
C ARG A 305 -16.71 -9.31 6.65
N GLN A 306 -16.20 -8.37 5.90
CA GLN A 306 -16.82 -7.91 4.65
C GLN A 306 -16.79 -8.99 3.57
N SER A 307 -15.68 -9.74 3.48
CA SER A 307 -15.57 -10.84 2.51
C SER A 307 -16.52 -11.99 2.85
N VAL A 308 -16.65 -12.37 4.13
CA VAL A 308 -17.64 -13.36 4.56
C VAL A 308 -19.04 -12.91 4.18
N THR A 309 -19.41 -11.65 4.45
CA THR A 309 -20.73 -11.10 4.11
C THR A 309 -20.98 -11.12 2.60
N LEU A 310 -20.00 -10.70 1.79
CA LEU A 310 -20.09 -10.75 0.34
C LEU A 310 -20.28 -12.18 -0.18
N PHE A 311 -19.45 -13.12 0.30
CA PHE A 311 -19.46 -14.51 -0.17
C PHE A 311 -20.75 -15.24 0.25
N GLN A 312 -21.22 -15.05 1.49
CA GLN A 312 -22.50 -15.58 1.94
C GLN A 312 -23.65 -15.06 1.09
N GLY A 313 -23.71 -13.76 0.83
CA GLY A 313 -24.74 -13.16 -0.03
C GLY A 313 -24.66 -13.67 -1.48
N ARG A 314 -23.45 -13.81 -2.04
CA ARG A 314 -23.24 -14.24 -3.43
C ARG A 314 -23.60 -15.71 -3.66
N PHE A 315 -23.35 -16.56 -2.67
CA PHE A 315 -23.56 -18.01 -2.76
C PHE A 315 -24.84 -18.50 -2.06
N GLY A 316 -25.66 -17.60 -1.53
CA GLY A 316 -26.91 -17.95 -0.86
C GLY A 316 -26.72 -18.73 0.45
N ILE A 317 -25.63 -18.48 1.18
CA ILE A 317 -25.28 -19.19 2.43
C ILE A 317 -25.82 -18.42 3.64
N GLY A 318 -26.38 -19.15 4.60
CA GLY A 318 -26.83 -18.59 5.88
C GLY A 318 -28.20 -17.91 5.82
N PRO A 319 -28.59 -17.20 6.89
CA PRO A 319 -29.91 -16.59 6.96
C PRO A 319 -30.05 -15.53 5.86
N GLN A 320 -30.98 -15.77 4.95
CA GLN A 320 -31.36 -14.76 3.97
C GLN A 320 -32.05 -13.61 4.71
N SER A 321 -31.49 -12.41 4.59
CA SER A 321 -32.18 -11.20 5.05
C SER A 321 -33.47 -11.06 4.21
N SER A 322 -34.62 -11.25 4.84
CA SER A 322 -35.95 -11.11 4.24
C SER A 322 -36.33 -9.65 4.02
N GLY A 323 -35.52 -8.91 3.29
CA GLY A 323 -35.79 -7.52 2.91
C GLY A 323 -34.84 -7.10 1.81
N GLN A 324 -35.35 -6.36 0.82
CA GLN A 324 -34.51 -5.59 -0.11
C GLN A 324 -33.73 -4.56 0.72
N ALA A 325 -32.61 -4.98 1.33
CA ALA A 325 -31.67 -4.02 1.89
C ALA A 325 -31.20 -3.13 0.74
N ALA A 326 -31.31 -1.83 0.89
CA ALA A 326 -30.73 -0.87 -0.04
C ALA A 326 -29.29 -1.27 -0.35
N SER A 327 -28.90 -1.21 -1.62
CA SER A 327 -27.51 -1.52 -1.99
C SER A 327 -26.56 -0.72 -1.11
N PRO A 328 -25.65 -1.35 -0.38
CA PRO A 328 -24.76 -0.61 0.50
C PRO A 328 -23.89 0.37 -0.29
N PRO A 329 -23.48 1.49 0.32
CA PRO A 329 -22.70 2.52 -0.34
C PRO A 329 -21.40 1.94 -0.93
N ARG A 330 -20.98 2.50 -2.07
CA ARG A 330 -19.77 2.03 -2.75
C ARG A 330 -18.48 2.37 -1.99
N VAL A 331 -18.50 3.49 -1.26
CA VAL A 331 -17.36 4.00 -0.50
C VAL A 331 -17.79 4.20 0.95
N ARG A 332 -17.08 3.56 1.87
CA ARG A 332 -17.20 3.80 3.30
C ARG A 332 -15.82 4.17 3.84
N LEU A 333 -15.67 5.34 4.38
CA LEU A 333 -14.40 5.85 4.86
C LEU A 333 -14.48 6.39 6.29
N PHE A 334 -13.36 6.30 7.00
CA PHE A 334 -13.20 6.86 8.33
C PHE A 334 -12.61 8.27 8.24
N LEU A 335 -13.36 9.28 8.68
CA LEU A 335 -12.89 10.65 8.79
C LEU A 335 -12.01 10.79 10.03
N MET A 336 -10.70 10.79 9.81
CA MET A 336 -9.71 11.01 10.88
C MET A 336 -9.86 12.44 11.44
N GLY A 337 -9.45 12.67 12.68
CA GLY A 337 -9.71 13.96 13.34
C GLY A 337 -11.17 14.16 13.78
N GLY A 338 -12.13 13.80 12.93
CA GLY A 338 -13.56 13.71 13.27
C GLY A 338 -13.94 12.44 14.03
N ASN A 339 -13.17 11.37 13.85
CA ASN A 339 -13.38 10.05 14.45
C ASN A 339 -14.75 9.42 14.14
N GLU A 340 -15.21 9.54 12.90
CA GLU A 340 -16.50 9.05 12.43
C GLU A 340 -16.42 8.33 11.08
N TRP A 341 -17.32 7.39 10.85
CA TRP A 341 -17.48 6.74 9.55
C TRP A 341 -18.46 7.54 8.69
N ARG A 342 -18.10 7.72 7.42
CA ARG A 342 -18.94 8.34 6.39
C ARG A 342 -19.08 7.43 5.18
N GLU A 343 -20.19 7.62 4.46
CA GLU A 343 -20.57 6.81 3.32
C GLU A 343 -20.82 7.69 2.11
N TYR A 344 -20.28 7.27 0.95
CA TYR A 344 -20.38 8.02 -0.30
C TYR A 344 -20.69 7.10 -1.48
N PRO A 345 -21.31 7.63 -2.54
CA PRO A 345 -21.64 6.86 -3.74
C PRO A 345 -20.41 6.57 -4.61
N SER A 346 -19.34 7.35 -4.51
CA SER A 346 -18.16 7.26 -5.38
C SER A 346 -16.89 7.79 -4.73
N TRP A 347 -15.74 7.47 -5.34
CA TRP A 347 -14.46 8.10 -5.10
C TRP A 347 -13.88 8.60 -6.43
N PRO A 348 -13.31 9.83 -6.54
CA PRO A 348 -13.34 10.86 -5.49
C PRO A 348 -14.76 11.17 -5.04
N ILE A 349 -14.91 11.69 -3.81
CA ILE A 349 -16.25 12.01 -3.29
C ILE A 349 -16.87 13.17 -4.09
N PRO A 350 -18.19 13.12 -4.34
CA PRO A 350 -18.85 14.17 -5.08
C PRO A 350 -18.92 15.49 -4.28
N ASN A 351 -19.09 16.60 -5.00
CA ASN A 351 -19.29 17.94 -4.44
C ASN A 351 -18.11 18.46 -3.58
N SER A 352 -16.90 18.00 -3.83
CA SER A 352 -15.70 18.58 -3.23
C SER A 352 -15.35 19.89 -3.91
N VAL A 353 -15.02 20.92 -3.11
CA VAL A 353 -14.52 22.21 -3.57
C VAL A 353 -13.01 22.26 -3.34
N HIS A 354 -12.26 22.71 -4.35
CA HIS A 354 -10.81 22.87 -4.17
C HIS A 354 -10.51 24.19 -3.46
N ARG A 355 -9.74 24.14 -2.37
CA ARG A 355 -9.16 25.30 -1.67
C ARG A 355 -7.66 25.29 -1.84
N THR A 356 -7.11 26.48 -2.17
CA THR A 356 -5.66 26.68 -2.35
C THR A 356 -5.11 27.42 -1.14
N TYR A 357 -3.96 26.98 -0.64
CA TYR A 357 -3.19 27.64 0.40
C TYR A 357 -1.79 27.91 -0.11
N TYR A 358 -1.46 29.18 -0.27
CA TYR A 358 -0.18 29.65 -0.82
C TYR A 358 0.86 29.79 0.28
N PHE A 359 2.10 29.45 -0.07
CA PHE A 359 3.27 29.67 0.79
C PHE A 359 3.59 31.16 0.84
N GLN A 360 3.91 31.67 2.04
CA GLN A 360 4.21 33.08 2.29
C GLN A 360 5.65 33.27 2.73
N ALA A 361 6.20 34.47 2.53
CA ALA A 361 7.56 34.84 2.87
C ALA A 361 7.93 34.69 4.35
N ASP A 362 6.95 34.84 5.24
CA ASP A 362 7.09 34.71 6.69
C ASP A 362 6.96 33.27 7.21
N GLY A 363 6.86 32.27 6.31
CA GLY A 363 6.57 30.88 6.67
C GLY A 363 5.09 30.61 6.92
N GLY A 364 4.21 31.52 6.49
CA GLY A 364 2.77 31.39 6.54
C GLY A 364 2.21 30.49 5.44
N LEU A 365 0.98 29.97 5.65
CA LEU A 365 0.10 29.38 4.64
C LEU A 365 -1.20 30.20 4.61
N ALA A 366 -1.51 30.83 3.48
CA ALA A 366 -2.68 31.70 3.35
C ALA A 366 -3.52 31.36 2.10
N SER A 367 -4.81 31.67 2.15
CA SER A 367 -5.70 31.53 0.99
C SER A 367 -5.48 32.60 -0.08
N SER A 368 -4.82 33.71 0.25
CA SER A 368 -4.40 34.74 -0.69
C SER A 368 -3.01 34.46 -1.24
N ALA A 369 -2.82 34.70 -2.54
CA ALA A 369 -1.49 34.62 -3.14
C ALA A 369 -0.54 35.69 -2.52
N PRO A 370 0.78 35.41 -2.43
CA PRO A 370 1.74 36.38 -1.94
C PRO A 370 1.84 37.61 -2.86
N SER A 371 2.07 38.78 -2.27
CA SER A 371 2.12 40.07 -2.99
C SER A 371 3.49 40.46 -3.48
N SER A 372 4.55 39.80 -3.04
CA SER A 372 5.95 40.07 -3.41
C SER A 372 6.72 38.77 -3.62
N GLU A 373 7.71 38.78 -4.50
CA GLU A 373 8.60 37.64 -4.71
C GLU A 373 9.47 37.38 -3.47
N SER A 374 9.57 36.12 -3.12
CA SER A 374 10.39 35.64 -2.02
C SER A 374 10.76 34.17 -2.21
N GLN A 375 11.68 33.66 -1.40
CA GLN A 375 12.10 32.27 -1.43
C GLN A 375 12.48 31.75 -0.06
N SER A 376 12.36 30.44 0.13
CA SER A 376 12.84 29.71 1.30
C SER A 376 13.87 28.68 0.86
N ALA A 377 15.12 28.85 1.29
CA ALA A 377 16.25 28.04 0.83
C ALA A 377 16.76 27.07 1.90
N PHE A 378 17.22 25.89 1.47
CA PHE A 378 17.87 24.89 2.32
C PHE A 378 18.80 23.99 1.51
N ASP A 379 19.75 23.34 2.18
CA ASP A 379 20.65 22.38 1.56
C ASP A 379 20.21 20.95 1.90
N TYR A 380 20.22 20.09 0.90
CA TYR A 380 20.06 18.63 1.07
C TYR A 380 21.40 17.94 0.84
N ASP A 381 21.88 17.24 1.88
CA ASP A 381 23.10 16.44 1.86
C ASP A 381 22.74 14.95 1.80
N PRO A 382 22.96 14.26 0.66
CA PRO A 382 22.66 12.83 0.55
C PRO A 382 23.45 11.93 1.50
N SER A 383 24.58 12.40 2.04
CA SER A 383 25.34 11.64 3.04
C SER A 383 24.65 11.63 4.42
N ARG A 384 23.78 12.61 4.67
CA ARG A 384 22.96 12.76 5.89
C ARG A 384 21.49 13.02 5.53
N PRO A 385 20.85 12.09 4.81
CA PRO A 385 19.56 12.34 4.19
C PRO A 385 18.48 12.70 5.21
N THR A 386 17.50 13.51 4.78
CA THR A 386 16.34 13.82 5.60
C THR A 386 15.60 12.54 5.98
N PRO A 387 15.40 12.26 7.28
CA PRO A 387 14.76 11.02 7.72
C PRO A 387 13.25 11.03 7.48
N SER A 388 12.69 9.85 7.25
CA SER A 388 11.24 9.66 7.24
C SER A 388 10.69 9.41 8.63
N PHE A 389 9.61 10.09 8.97
CA PHE A 389 8.85 9.89 10.20
C PHE A 389 7.39 9.57 9.86
N HIS A 390 6.85 8.53 10.50
CA HIS A 390 5.43 8.19 10.40
C HIS A 390 4.91 7.96 8.96
N GLY A 391 3.59 8.09 8.74
CA GLY A 391 2.96 7.92 7.43
C GLY A 391 2.84 6.47 6.96
N ALA A 392 2.72 6.29 5.65
CA ALA A 392 2.53 4.99 5.01
C ALA A 392 3.88 4.26 4.84
N THR A 393 4.27 3.48 5.83
CA THR A 393 5.50 2.67 5.81
C THR A 393 5.24 1.25 6.31
N LEU A 394 5.95 0.26 5.74
CA LEU A 394 5.83 -1.15 6.14
C LEU A 394 6.56 -1.43 7.46
N GLU A 395 7.68 -0.76 7.68
CA GLU A 395 8.54 -0.92 8.85
C GLU A 395 8.78 0.44 9.53
N GLY A 396 9.18 0.42 10.80
CA GLY A 396 9.44 1.62 11.57
C GLY A 396 8.19 2.20 12.22
N ARG A 397 8.14 3.53 12.34
CA ARG A 397 7.00 4.27 12.92
C ARG A 397 5.96 4.54 11.85
N SER A 398 5.03 3.61 11.61
CA SER A 398 3.94 3.78 10.65
C SER A 398 2.72 4.45 11.29
N GLY A 399 1.89 5.10 10.45
CA GLY A 399 0.67 5.77 10.88
C GLY A 399 0.85 7.23 11.28
N SER A 400 -0.03 7.71 12.14
CA SER A 400 0.00 9.10 12.65
C SER A 400 0.96 9.24 13.82
N GLY A 401 1.70 10.36 13.87
CA GLY A 401 2.63 10.64 14.95
C GLY A 401 3.17 12.06 14.99
N ASP A 402 3.99 12.36 15.99
CA ASP A 402 4.56 13.67 16.23
C ASP A 402 5.73 13.97 15.27
N MET A 403 5.68 15.13 14.59
CA MET A 403 6.65 15.56 13.59
C MET A 403 7.70 16.53 14.13
N ALA A 404 7.67 16.88 15.41
CA ALA A 404 8.54 17.90 16.01
C ALA A 404 10.05 17.60 15.82
N GLU A 405 10.44 16.32 15.74
CA GLU A 405 11.84 15.95 15.52
C GLU A 405 12.28 16.30 14.07
N LEU A 406 11.42 16.08 13.08
CA LEU A 406 11.68 16.46 11.69
C LEU A 406 11.68 17.96 11.51
N GLU A 407 10.75 18.66 12.15
CA GLU A 407 10.57 20.11 12.04
C GLU A 407 11.76 20.94 12.55
N ARG A 408 12.59 20.38 13.43
CA ARG A 408 13.79 21.06 13.97
C ARG A 408 15.02 21.01 13.05
N ARG A 409 14.93 20.29 11.95
CA ARG A 409 16.09 20.11 11.06
C ARG A 409 16.32 21.34 10.19
N SER A 410 17.59 21.63 9.88
CA SER A 410 17.99 22.73 9.00
C SER A 410 17.71 22.48 7.52
N ASP A 411 17.57 21.21 7.11
CA ASP A 411 17.25 20.78 5.74
C ASP A 411 15.73 20.63 5.52
N VAL A 412 14.92 21.28 6.38
CA VAL A 412 13.45 21.29 6.31
C VAL A 412 12.92 22.72 6.35
N ARG A 413 11.86 22.99 5.61
CA ARG A 413 11.10 24.25 5.68
C ARG A 413 9.67 23.98 6.11
N ILE A 414 9.11 24.90 6.88
CA ILE A 414 7.79 24.81 7.51
C ILE A 414 6.95 26.00 7.11
N PHE A 415 5.73 25.75 6.69
CA PHE A 415 4.72 26.77 6.42
C PHE A 415 3.45 26.44 7.22
N SER A 416 2.92 27.42 7.96
CA SER A 416 1.77 27.20 8.85
C SER A 416 0.66 28.21 8.60
N SER A 417 -0.58 27.76 8.59
CA SER A 417 -1.74 28.66 8.49
C SER A 417 -1.96 29.45 9.77
N GLU A 418 -2.79 30.48 9.71
CA GLU A 418 -3.46 31.01 10.89
C GLU A 418 -4.35 29.96 11.56
N LEU A 419 -4.82 30.25 12.77
CA LEU A 419 -5.77 29.40 13.47
C LEU A 419 -7.07 29.28 12.66
N LEU A 420 -7.52 28.05 12.43
CA LEU A 420 -8.75 27.79 11.72
C LEU A 420 -9.96 28.33 12.50
N ALA A 421 -10.78 29.14 11.84
CA ALA A 421 -11.99 29.73 12.43
C ALA A 421 -13.14 28.70 12.55
N ALA A 422 -13.11 27.63 11.78
CA ALA A 422 -14.08 26.53 11.78
C ALA A 422 -13.38 25.20 11.47
N ASP A 423 -14.07 24.10 11.70
CA ASP A 423 -13.63 22.78 11.24
C ASP A 423 -13.48 22.76 9.72
N LEU A 424 -12.47 22.03 9.23
CA LEU A 424 -12.19 21.87 7.79
C LEU A 424 -12.04 20.38 7.47
N ASP A 425 -12.98 19.84 6.69
CA ASP A 425 -12.94 18.45 6.24
C ASP A 425 -12.22 18.35 4.89
N VAL A 426 -11.01 17.79 4.89
CA VAL A 426 -10.23 17.50 3.68
C VAL A 426 -10.42 16.04 3.35
N ILE A 427 -11.12 15.74 2.24
CA ILE A 427 -11.45 14.36 1.84
C ILE A 427 -11.15 14.18 0.36
N GLY A 428 -10.07 13.50 0.04
CA GLY A 428 -9.66 13.25 -1.35
C GLY A 428 -8.15 13.29 -1.56
N PRO A 429 -7.71 13.38 -2.83
CA PRO A 429 -6.32 13.58 -3.18
C PRO A 429 -5.89 15.03 -2.87
N VAL A 430 -4.91 15.17 -1.99
CA VAL A 430 -4.21 16.44 -1.76
C VAL A 430 -3.06 16.56 -2.75
N SER A 431 -2.73 17.76 -3.20
CA SER A 431 -1.56 18.00 -4.06
C SER A 431 -0.82 19.28 -3.70
N GLY A 432 0.44 19.35 -4.12
CA GLY A 432 1.27 20.54 -4.06
C GLY A 432 1.71 20.98 -5.45
N GLU A 433 1.63 22.28 -5.73
CA GLU A 433 2.21 22.94 -6.89
C GLU A 433 3.38 23.77 -6.38
N ILE A 434 4.59 23.30 -6.58
CA ILE A 434 5.79 23.90 -5.98
C ILE A 434 6.73 24.42 -7.05
N PHE A 435 7.07 25.70 -6.99
CA PHE A 435 8.13 26.28 -7.80
C PHE A 435 9.46 26.08 -7.08
N LEU A 436 10.20 25.09 -7.56
CA LEU A 436 11.49 24.67 -7.02
C LEU A 436 12.62 25.11 -7.92
N ARG A 437 13.61 25.82 -7.35
CA ARG A 437 14.92 26.01 -7.97
C ARG A 437 15.94 25.14 -7.24
N SER A 438 16.71 24.35 -8.00
CA SER A 438 17.71 23.43 -7.47
C SER A 438 19.05 23.60 -8.16
N SER A 439 20.14 23.44 -7.42
CA SER A 439 21.50 23.43 -7.99
C SER A 439 21.82 22.16 -8.78
N THR A 440 20.98 21.13 -8.72
CA THR A 440 21.10 19.87 -9.48
C THR A 440 19.79 19.48 -10.13
N GLU A 441 19.85 18.82 -11.29
CA GLU A 441 18.65 18.28 -11.96
C GLU A 441 18.08 17.05 -11.26
N TYR A 442 18.92 16.31 -10.55
CA TYR A 442 18.55 15.07 -9.87
C TYR A 442 18.31 15.38 -8.39
N THR A 443 17.07 15.60 -8.05
CA THR A 443 16.68 15.89 -6.66
C THR A 443 15.33 15.29 -6.34
N ASP A 444 14.96 15.30 -5.06
CA ASP A 444 13.65 14.87 -4.60
C ASP A 444 12.91 16.04 -3.97
N LEU A 445 11.59 15.98 -3.99
CA LEU A 445 10.74 16.86 -3.21
C LEU A 445 9.78 16.02 -2.36
N TYR A 446 9.82 16.25 -1.04
CA TYR A 446 8.95 15.65 -0.06
C TYR A 446 8.11 16.72 0.63
N LEU A 447 6.81 16.50 0.67
CA LEU A 447 5.86 17.35 1.36
C LEU A 447 5.10 16.53 2.40
N CYS A 448 4.94 17.07 3.62
CA CYS A 448 4.08 16.45 4.63
C CYS A 448 3.05 17.45 5.14
N LEU A 449 1.79 17.06 5.07
CA LEU A 449 0.67 17.80 5.64
C LEU A 449 0.48 17.39 7.08
N CYS A 450 0.45 18.38 7.99
CA CYS A 450 0.29 18.17 9.42
C CYS A 450 -0.85 18.98 10.00
N ASP A 451 -1.45 18.44 11.05
CA ASP A 451 -2.38 19.14 11.94
C ASP A 451 -1.65 19.59 13.19
N VAL A 452 -1.63 20.90 13.45
CA VAL A 452 -1.03 21.48 14.65
C VAL A 452 -2.12 21.85 15.63
N SER A 453 -2.14 21.14 16.75
CA SER A 453 -3.11 21.37 17.83
C SER A 453 -2.83 22.68 18.59
N PRO A 454 -3.79 23.20 19.38
CA PRO A 454 -3.58 24.36 20.26
C PRO A 454 -2.44 24.19 21.26
N SER A 455 -2.06 22.96 21.59
CA SER A 455 -0.89 22.64 22.42
C SER A 455 0.43 22.61 21.64
N SER A 456 0.44 23.10 20.40
CA SER A 456 1.60 23.13 19.50
C SER A 456 2.14 21.75 19.08
N ARG A 457 1.39 20.67 19.30
CA ARG A 457 1.75 19.36 18.79
C ARG A 457 1.43 19.26 17.32
N SER A 458 2.44 18.97 16.51
CA SER A 458 2.32 18.77 15.06
C SER A 458 2.21 17.29 14.76
N THR A 459 1.13 16.88 14.10
CA THR A 459 0.85 15.46 13.80
C THR A 459 0.64 15.28 12.30
N ASN A 460 1.34 14.33 11.68
CA ASN A 460 1.19 14.08 10.25
C ASN A 460 -0.21 13.57 9.89
N VAL A 461 -0.74 14.10 8.80
CA VAL A 461 -2.03 13.70 8.20
C VAL A 461 -1.80 12.82 6.98
N CYS A 462 -1.09 13.33 6.00
CA CYS A 462 -0.66 12.61 4.81
C CYS A 462 0.61 13.27 4.25
N ASP A 463 1.25 12.61 3.30
CA ASP A 463 2.47 13.12 2.69
C ASP A 463 2.52 12.81 1.20
N GLY A 464 3.35 13.57 0.47
CA GLY A 464 3.64 13.41 -0.93
C GLY A 464 5.13 13.39 -1.20
N TYR A 465 5.51 12.77 -2.30
CA TYR A 465 6.89 12.65 -2.73
C TYR A 465 7.00 12.68 -4.25
N THR A 466 8.05 13.28 -4.76
CA THR A 466 8.37 13.24 -6.19
C THR A 466 9.88 13.20 -6.38
N ARG A 467 10.37 12.23 -7.17
CA ARG A 467 11.76 12.18 -7.61
C ARG A 467 11.87 12.87 -8.96
N LEU A 468 12.65 13.95 -9.01
CA LEU A 468 12.89 14.72 -10.20
C LEU A 468 14.08 14.13 -10.98
N ARG A 469 13.91 14.12 -12.30
CA ARG A 469 14.91 13.70 -13.28
C ARG A 469 14.99 14.78 -14.37
N PRO A 470 16.09 14.85 -15.16
CA PRO A 470 16.15 15.76 -16.29
C PRO A 470 14.99 15.58 -17.25
N GLU A 471 14.45 16.69 -17.72
CA GLU A 471 13.47 16.70 -18.82
C GLU A 471 14.15 16.61 -20.20
N MET A 472 15.49 16.73 -20.23
CA MET A 472 16.30 16.78 -21.44
C MET A 472 17.52 15.84 -21.36
N PRO A 473 18.13 15.46 -22.52
CA PRO A 473 19.29 14.57 -22.53
C PRO A 473 20.45 15.07 -21.65
N VAL A 474 21.11 14.13 -20.98
CA VAL A 474 22.29 14.34 -20.14
C VAL A 474 23.37 15.11 -20.90
N GLY A 475 23.94 16.15 -20.30
CA GLY A 475 25.14 16.84 -20.83
C GLY A 475 24.99 18.34 -21.10
N LYS A 476 23.87 18.99 -20.71
CA LYS A 476 23.78 20.45 -20.77
C LYS A 476 24.44 21.12 -19.56
N ALA A 477 25.06 22.27 -19.79
CA ALA A 477 25.58 23.12 -18.72
C ALA A 477 24.47 23.51 -17.73
N ILE A 478 24.81 23.54 -16.43
CA ILE A 478 23.89 24.05 -15.40
C ILE A 478 23.53 25.50 -15.76
N PRO A 479 22.22 25.83 -15.88
CA PRO A 479 21.82 27.20 -16.17
C PRO A 479 22.32 28.16 -15.08
N GLU A 480 22.66 29.39 -15.47
CA GLU A 480 22.96 30.43 -14.50
C GLU A 480 21.73 30.59 -13.55
N GLY A 481 21.94 30.39 -12.24
CA GLY A 481 20.89 30.43 -11.24
C GLY A 481 20.20 29.07 -10.95
N GLY A 482 20.68 27.95 -11.54
CA GLY A 482 20.15 26.60 -11.25
C GLY A 482 18.92 26.20 -12.09
N PHE A 483 18.31 25.07 -11.75
CA PHE A 483 17.18 24.48 -12.48
C PHE A 483 15.85 24.89 -11.82
N LEU A 484 15.12 25.81 -12.45
CA LEU A 484 13.78 26.20 -12.01
C LEU A 484 12.73 25.30 -12.66
N ARG A 485 11.84 24.72 -11.82
CA ARG A 485 10.75 23.84 -12.26
C ARG A 485 9.47 24.13 -11.47
N LYS A 486 8.32 24.02 -12.13
CA LYS A 486 7.05 23.87 -11.46
C LYS A 486 6.82 22.38 -11.22
N VAL A 487 6.82 21.96 -9.97
CA VAL A 487 6.73 20.56 -9.56
C VAL A 487 5.35 20.28 -9.02
N HIS A 488 4.65 19.30 -9.62
CA HIS A 488 3.43 18.75 -9.06
C HIS A 488 3.77 17.59 -8.11
N VAL A 489 3.31 17.66 -6.88
CA VAL A 489 3.50 16.61 -5.86
C VAL A 489 2.15 16.04 -5.46
N GLU A 490 1.91 14.79 -5.81
CA GLU A 490 0.74 14.05 -5.32
C GLU A 490 0.98 13.54 -3.91
N PHE A 491 0.00 13.72 -3.03
CA PHE A 491 0.02 13.17 -1.69
C PHE A 491 -0.73 11.83 -1.64
N TRP A 492 -0.43 11.03 -0.62
CA TRP A 492 -1.34 9.96 -0.20
C TRP A 492 -2.73 10.54 0.01
N PRO A 493 -3.78 9.97 -0.58
CA PRO A 493 -5.14 10.41 -0.34
C PRO A 493 -5.50 10.33 1.15
N THR A 494 -6.36 11.24 1.59
CA THR A 494 -6.75 11.31 3.00
C THR A 494 -8.23 11.61 3.19
N ALA A 495 -8.74 11.36 4.38
CA ALA A 495 -9.96 11.94 4.92
C ALA A 495 -9.68 12.41 6.34
N TYR A 496 -9.53 13.71 6.51
CA TYR A 496 -9.13 14.31 7.77
C TYR A 496 -9.90 15.59 8.08
N ARG A 497 -10.36 15.72 9.33
CA ARG A 497 -10.93 16.95 9.87
C ARG A 497 -9.87 17.72 10.63
N PHE A 498 -9.46 18.88 10.11
CA PHE A 498 -8.74 19.88 10.87
C PHE A 498 -9.74 20.63 11.73
N ARG A 499 -9.53 20.65 13.04
CA ARG A 499 -10.49 21.25 13.97
C ARG A 499 -10.33 22.77 14.07
N ARG A 500 -11.41 23.46 14.39
CA ARG A 500 -11.36 24.86 14.79
C ARG A 500 -10.29 25.08 15.87
N GLY A 501 -9.51 26.15 15.72
CA GLY A 501 -8.41 26.49 16.64
C GLY A 501 -7.11 25.71 16.40
N HIS A 502 -7.08 24.76 15.46
CA HIS A 502 -5.85 24.13 14.98
C HIS A 502 -5.25 24.94 13.82
N ARG A 503 -4.03 24.58 13.39
CA ARG A 503 -3.39 25.11 12.20
C ARG A 503 -3.09 23.98 11.21
N ILE A 504 -3.18 24.30 9.94
CA ILE A 504 -2.64 23.47 8.87
C ILE A 504 -1.15 23.78 8.76
N ARG A 505 -0.31 22.75 8.63
CA ARG A 505 1.13 22.91 8.43
C ARG A 505 1.61 22.07 7.26
N ALA A 506 2.46 22.66 6.42
CA ALA A 506 3.24 21.97 5.41
C ALA A 506 4.69 21.87 5.87
N ILE A 507 5.28 20.68 5.80
CA ILE A 507 6.71 20.43 5.93
C ILE A 507 7.25 20.16 4.54
N VAL A 508 8.33 20.82 4.14
CA VAL A 508 9.00 20.67 2.84
C VAL A 508 10.43 20.22 3.06
N ALA A 509 10.86 19.18 2.34
CA ALA A 509 12.21 18.63 2.37
C ALA A 509 12.59 18.00 1.02
N SER A 510 13.86 17.61 0.84
CA SER A 510 14.34 16.90 -0.36
C SER A 510 14.64 15.43 -0.12
N GLY A 511 13.97 14.79 0.83
CA GLY A 511 14.13 13.37 1.10
C GLY A 511 13.20 12.85 2.18
N ALA A 512 13.07 11.54 2.25
CA ALA A 512 12.35 10.81 3.30
C ALA A 512 12.98 9.41 3.46
N HIS A 513 14.26 9.39 3.82
CA HIS A 513 15.05 8.17 4.01
C HIS A 513 14.76 7.54 5.39
N PRO A 514 14.66 6.21 5.52
CA PRO A 514 14.81 5.19 4.48
C PRO A 514 13.48 4.76 3.84
N ARG A 515 12.38 5.49 4.01
CA ARG A 515 11.11 5.15 3.31
C ARG A 515 11.34 5.11 1.80
N TYR A 516 12.01 6.15 1.26
CA TYR A 516 12.54 6.17 -0.10
C TYR A 516 14.05 6.06 -0.07
N ALA A 517 14.64 5.45 -1.09
CA ALA A 517 16.08 5.47 -1.28
C ALA A 517 16.55 6.92 -1.44
N ARG A 518 17.66 7.28 -0.77
CA ARG A 518 18.26 8.61 -0.94
C ARG A 518 18.52 8.89 -2.41
N ASN A 519 18.34 10.13 -2.83
CA ASN A 519 18.78 10.59 -4.14
C ASN A 519 20.21 11.11 -4.02
N PRO A 520 21.19 10.47 -4.66
CA PRO A 520 22.59 10.93 -4.60
C PRO A 520 22.85 12.27 -5.28
N GLY A 521 21.95 12.74 -6.15
CA GLY A 521 22.09 14.00 -6.89
C GLY A 521 23.02 13.92 -8.10
N SER A 522 23.68 12.78 -8.34
CA SER A 522 24.68 12.60 -9.40
C SER A 522 24.10 12.17 -10.76
N GLY A 523 22.87 11.61 -10.77
CA GLY A 523 22.29 11.03 -11.98
C GLY A 523 22.81 9.63 -12.33
N GLU A 524 23.67 9.05 -11.52
CA GLU A 524 24.08 7.64 -11.67
C GLU A 524 22.89 6.69 -11.52
N PRO A 525 22.93 5.49 -12.15
CA PRO A 525 21.87 4.50 -12.02
C PRO A 525 21.59 4.16 -10.55
N LEU A 526 20.31 4.00 -10.20
CA LEU A 526 19.85 3.81 -8.81
C LEU A 526 20.62 2.75 -8.04
N GLY A 527 20.87 1.58 -8.67
CA GLY A 527 21.52 0.45 -8.02
C GLY A 527 23.00 0.66 -7.75
N ASP A 528 23.66 1.50 -8.52
CA ASP A 528 25.12 1.59 -8.62
C ASP A 528 25.68 2.96 -8.17
N ALA A 529 24.80 3.91 -7.88
CA ALA A 529 25.15 5.26 -7.48
C ALA A 529 26.01 5.28 -6.21
N CYS A 530 27.15 5.98 -6.30
CA CYS A 530 28.10 6.16 -5.21
C CYS A 530 28.48 7.63 -4.98
N THR A 531 28.34 8.48 -6.01
CA THR A 531 28.71 9.89 -5.94
C THR A 531 27.60 10.68 -5.26
N MET A 532 27.94 11.42 -4.19
CA MET A 532 26.98 12.25 -3.44
C MET A 532 27.17 13.72 -3.81
N VAL A 533 26.10 14.37 -4.26
CA VAL A 533 26.07 15.78 -4.64
C VAL A 533 25.10 16.52 -3.71
N ILE A 534 25.62 17.51 -2.98
CA ILE A 534 24.78 18.38 -2.14
C ILE A 534 23.93 19.25 -3.08
N ALA A 535 22.62 19.28 -2.83
CA ALA A 535 21.67 20.09 -3.59
C ALA A 535 21.26 21.32 -2.78
N HIS A 536 21.52 22.51 -3.32
CA HIS A 536 20.92 23.75 -2.81
C HIS A 536 19.51 23.89 -3.40
N GLN A 537 18.50 24.04 -2.53
CA GLN A 537 17.09 24.08 -2.87
C GLN A 537 16.49 25.43 -2.50
N GLU A 538 15.69 25.99 -3.39
CA GLU A 538 14.90 27.20 -3.13
C GLU A 538 13.43 26.93 -3.50
N ILE A 539 12.55 27.07 -2.52
CA ILE A 539 11.10 27.09 -2.74
C ILE A 539 10.71 28.54 -2.99
N LEU A 540 10.29 28.82 -4.22
CA LEU A 540 9.87 30.17 -4.60
C LEU A 540 8.41 30.39 -4.19
N HIS A 541 8.13 31.56 -3.68
CA HIS A 541 6.77 31.99 -3.34
C HIS A 541 6.63 33.48 -3.64
N GLY A 542 5.68 33.81 -4.52
CA GLY A 542 5.47 35.14 -5.04
C GLY A 542 4.39 35.18 -6.12
N PRO A 543 4.07 36.33 -6.66
CA PRO A 543 3.04 36.45 -7.70
C PRO A 543 3.36 35.64 -8.97
N GLU A 544 4.64 35.58 -9.37
CA GLU A 544 5.08 34.84 -10.56
C GLU A 544 5.32 33.35 -10.28
N HIS A 545 5.62 33.01 -9.02
CA HIS A 545 5.95 31.64 -8.58
C HIS A 545 5.14 31.23 -7.35
N PRO A 546 3.79 31.17 -7.44
CA PRO A 546 2.92 30.96 -6.30
C PRO A 546 2.89 29.49 -5.86
N SER A 547 3.93 29.03 -5.16
CA SER A 547 3.90 27.69 -4.56
C SER A 547 2.73 27.54 -3.60
N ALA A 548 2.00 26.41 -3.70
CA ALA A 548 0.77 26.22 -2.97
C ALA A 548 0.44 24.74 -2.71
N LEU A 549 -0.43 24.52 -1.72
CA LEU A 549 -1.16 23.25 -1.53
C LEU A 549 -2.61 23.39 -2.00
N LEU A 550 -3.12 22.32 -2.59
CA LEU A 550 -4.50 22.21 -3.08
C LEU A 550 -5.23 21.12 -2.30
N PHE A 551 -6.33 21.51 -1.66
CA PHE A 551 -7.14 20.63 -0.82
C PHE A 551 -8.52 20.38 -1.41
N PRO A 552 -8.96 19.12 -1.56
CA PRO A 552 -10.37 18.80 -1.78
C PRO A 552 -11.13 18.93 -0.46
N VAL A 553 -11.91 19.98 -0.32
CA VAL A 553 -12.68 20.28 0.89
C VAL A 553 -14.14 19.89 0.67
N GLN A 554 -14.72 19.21 1.64
CA GLN A 554 -16.16 19.00 1.70
C GLN A 554 -16.79 20.12 2.52
N GLU A 555 -17.65 20.92 1.88
CA GLU A 555 -18.45 21.90 2.59
C GLU A 555 -19.57 21.17 3.36
N SER A 556 -19.73 21.54 4.64
CA SER A 556 -20.72 20.98 5.57
C SER A 556 -22.15 21.42 5.25
#